data_afdabc5e969302d95d3f83069f1370a6
#
_entry.id   afdabc5e969302d95d3f83069f1370a6
#
_cell.length_a   1.000
_cell.length_b   1.000
_cell.length_c   1.000
_cell.angle_alpha   90.00
_cell.angle_beta   90.00
_cell.angle_gamma   90.00
#
_symmetry.space_group_name_H-M   'P 1'
#
loop_
_entity.id
_entity.type
_entity.pdbx_description
1 polymer ?
#
loop_
_entity_poly.entity_id
_entity_poly.type
_entity_poly.pdbx_seq_one_letter_code
_entity_poly.pdbx_strand_id
1 'polypeptide(L)'
;MSKEKTAKKPAKMAGAKKAPVKTKKKAHRNVPTGIVHVKATFNNTIITITDPAGNVIVWSSAGKNNFSGSKKSSAFAATVAAQNAAKAAQAMGLKECEVNLKGAGLGRESAVRGVLSAGLYITIVRDKTPVPHNGCRPRKRRRV
;
A
#
# COMPACT_ATOMS: atom_id res chain seq x y z
N MET A 1 -26.95 52.41 42.34
CA MET A 1 -27.36 52.38 40.90
C MET A 1 -26.54 51.32 40.23
N SER A 2 -27.11 50.14 40.16
CA SER A 2 -26.46 48.94 39.64
C SER A 2 -26.82 48.79 38.17
N LYS A 3 -25.81 48.56 37.27
CA LYS A 3 -26.03 48.23 35.88
C LYS A 3 -25.60 46.78 35.65
N GLU A 4 -26.59 45.90 35.55
CA GLU A 4 -26.42 44.53 35.05
C GLU A 4 -26.02 44.54 33.59
N LYS A 5 -24.94 43.80 33.24
CA LYS A 5 -24.57 43.46 31.87
C LYS A 5 -24.94 42.01 31.63
N THR A 6 -26.04 41.80 30.95
CA THR A 6 -26.45 40.49 30.41
C THR A 6 -25.53 40.07 29.28
N ALA A 7 -24.77 38.98 29.51
CA ALA A 7 -23.95 38.35 28.50
C ALA A 7 -24.79 37.39 27.63
N LYS A 8 -24.92 37.73 26.36
CA LYS A 8 -25.61 36.94 25.33
C LYS A 8 -24.72 35.75 24.89
N LYS A 9 -25.12 34.50 25.18
CA LYS A 9 -24.50 33.28 24.69
C LYS A 9 -24.67 33.15 23.17
N PRO A 10 -23.63 32.79 22.40
CA PRO A 10 -23.79 32.47 20.98
C PRO A 10 -24.41 31.07 20.81
N ALA A 11 -25.40 30.98 19.93
CA ALA A 11 -26.11 29.77 19.57
C ALA A 11 -25.16 28.77 18.90
N LYS A 12 -25.17 27.52 19.36
CA LYS A 12 -24.51 26.36 18.69
C LYS A 12 -25.19 26.09 17.35
N MET A 13 -24.46 26.30 16.25
CA MET A 13 -24.88 25.82 14.94
C MET A 13 -24.86 24.28 14.96
N ALA A 14 -26.00 23.67 14.71
CA ALA A 14 -26.18 22.24 14.55
C ALA A 14 -25.46 21.79 13.27
N GLY A 15 -24.37 21.03 13.43
CA GLY A 15 -23.65 20.41 12.33
C GLY A 15 -24.53 19.38 11.62
N ALA A 16 -24.82 19.61 10.34
CA ALA A 16 -25.52 18.69 9.48
C ALA A 16 -24.77 17.34 9.43
N LYS A 17 -25.38 16.27 9.97
CA LYS A 17 -24.89 14.90 9.86
C LYS A 17 -24.93 14.51 8.39
N LYS A 18 -23.76 14.46 7.73
CA LYS A 18 -23.61 13.85 6.40
C LYS A 18 -24.04 12.39 6.47
N ALA A 19 -25.05 12.03 5.69
CA ALA A 19 -25.52 10.66 5.54
C ALA A 19 -24.35 9.77 5.08
N PRO A 20 -24.23 8.52 5.56
CA PRO A 20 -23.15 7.62 5.13
C PRO A 20 -23.32 7.30 3.65
N VAL A 21 -22.32 7.66 2.86
CA VAL A 21 -22.24 7.27 1.44
C VAL A 21 -22.16 5.75 1.39
N LYS A 22 -23.21 5.10 0.89
CA LYS A 22 -23.23 3.66 0.64
C LYS A 22 -22.21 3.35 -0.46
N THR A 23 -21.00 2.98 -0.07
CA THR A 23 -19.99 2.44 -1.00
C THR A 23 -20.54 1.14 -1.57
N LYS A 24 -20.78 1.12 -2.88
CA LYS A 24 -21.16 -0.11 -3.61
C LYS A 24 -20.11 -1.17 -3.29
N LYS A 25 -20.48 -2.27 -2.63
CA LYS A 25 -19.61 -3.43 -2.45
C LYS A 25 -19.17 -3.89 -3.82
N LYS A 26 -17.85 -3.79 -4.13
CA LYS A 26 -17.29 -4.33 -5.36
C LYS A 26 -17.63 -5.82 -5.40
N ALA A 27 -18.21 -6.28 -6.50
CA ALA A 27 -18.48 -7.69 -6.70
C ALA A 27 -17.22 -8.51 -6.41
N HIS A 28 -17.35 -9.55 -5.62
CA HIS A 28 -16.25 -10.45 -5.28
C HIS A 28 -15.81 -11.17 -6.56
N ARG A 29 -14.70 -10.69 -7.16
CA ARG A 29 -14.09 -11.37 -8.31
C ARG A 29 -13.25 -12.50 -7.73
N ASN A 30 -13.57 -13.73 -8.11
CA ASN A 30 -12.71 -14.87 -7.80
C ASN A 30 -11.59 -14.91 -8.83
N VAL A 31 -10.35 -14.66 -8.39
CA VAL A 31 -9.16 -14.60 -9.26
C VAL A 31 -8.16 -15.64 -8.75
N PRO A 32 -8.07 -16.82 -9.39
CA PRO A 32 -7.20 -17.90 -8.93
C PRO A 32 -5.70 -17.61 -9.17
N THR A 33 -5.37 -16.89 -10.24
CA THR A 33 -4.00 -16.51 -10.61
C THR A 33 -3.85 -15.00 -10.67
N GLY A 34 -2.69 -14.47 -10.27
CA GLY A 34 -2.47 -13.02 -10.28
C GLY A 34 -0.99 -12.65 -10.32
N ILE A 35 -0.73 -11.36 -10.36
CA ILE A 35 0.61 -10.79 -10.42
C ILE A 35 0.83 -9.89 -9.20
N VAL A 36 1.86 -10.17 -8.43
CA VAL A 36 2.29 -9.37 -7.29
C VAL A 36 3.37 -8.38 -7.75
N HIS A 37 3.07 -7.12 -7.75
CA HIS A 37 4.03 -6.05 -8.04
C HIS A 37 4.61 -5.50 -6.75
N VAL A 38 5.92 -5.65 -6.56
CA VAL A 38 6.66 -5.11 -5.42
C VAL A 38 7.49 -3.92 -5.89
N LYS A 39 7.17 -2.73 -5.38
CA LYS A 39 7.98 -1.53 -5.59
C LYS A 39 8.70 -1.20 -4.29
N ALA A 40 9.99 -1.54 -4.21
CA ALA A 40 10.84 -1.27 -3.06
C ALA A 40 11.77 -0.09 -3.36
N THR A 41 11.57 1.01 -2.66
CA THR A 41 12.44 2.20 -2.69
C THR A 41 13.19 2.31 -1.38
N PHE A 42 14.20 3.19 -1.31
CA PHE A 42 14.92 3.46 -0.06
C PHE A 42 14.04 4.10 1.04
N ASN A 43 12.85 4.59 0.71
CA ASN A 43 11.97 5.26 1.67
C ASN A 43 10.69 4.46 1.99
N ASN A 44 10.27 3.54 1.13
CA ASN A 44 9.01 2.80 1.32
C ASN A 44 8.97 1.54 0.45
N THR A 45 8.18 0.56 0.87
CA THR A 45 7.82 -0.61 0.07
C THR A 45 6.31 -0.61 -0.17
N ILE A 46 5.92 -0.73 -1.44
CA ILE A 46 4.53 -0.80 -1.89
C ILE A 46 4.32 -2.13 -2.61
N ILE A 47 3.26 -2.83 -2.24
CA ILE A 47 2.87 -4.09 -2.83
C ILE A 47 1.48 -3.92 -3.43
N THR A 48 1.36 -4.29 -4.69
CA THR A 48 0.09 -4.24 -5.43
C THR A 48 -0.15 -5.59 -6.07
N ILE A 49 -1.30 -6.18 -5.85
CA ILE A 49 -1.69 -7.46 -6.45
C ILE A 49 -2.75 -7.18 -7.51
N THR A 50 -2.48 -7.67 -8.71
CA THR A 50 -3.37 -7.51 -9.86
C THR A 50 -3.82 -8.85 -10.40
N ASP A 51 -4.89 -8.85 -11.18
CA ASP A 51 -5.24 -9.97 -12.03
C ASP A 51 -4.28 -10.05 -13.25
N PRO A 52 -4.32 -11.10 -14.06
CA PRO A 52 -3.51 -11.19 -15.29
C PRO A 52 -3.80 -10.07 -16.30
N ALA A 53 -4.98 -9.48 -16.26
CA ALA A 53 -5.39 -8.36 -17.12
C ALA A 53 -4.84 -7.00 -16.65
N GLY A 54 -4.17 -6.94 -15.46
CA GLY A 54 -3.59 -5.73 -14.90
C GLY A 54 -4.53 -4.92 -13.98
N ASN A 55 -5.75 -5.38 -13.72
CA ASN A 55 -6.63 -4.67 -12.78
C ASN A 55 -6.20 -4.92 -11.34
N VAL A 56 -6.16 -3.87 -10.53
CA VAL A 56 -5.76 -3.97 -9.13
C VAL A 56 -6.86 -4.65 -8.30
N ILE A 57 -6.48 -5.72 -7.60
CA ILE A 57 -7.33 -6.47 -6.67
C ILE A 57 -7.12 -5.91 -5.27
N VAL A 58 -5.87 -5.92 -4.80
CA VAL A 58 -5.47 -5.51 -3.44
C VAL A 58 -4.16 -4.74 -3.51
N TRP A 59 -3.97 -3.83 -2.56
CA TRP A 59 -2.69 -3.18 -2.35
C TRP A 59 -2.41 -2.98 -0.87
N SER A 60 -1.15 -2.96 -0.53
CA SER A 60 -0.65 -2.62 0.80
C SER A 60 0.69 -1.88 0.69
N SER A 61 1.07 -1.16 1.73
CA SER A 61 2.37 -0.50 1.81
C SER A 61 2.84 -0.45 3.25
N ALA A 62 4.13 -0.22 3.48
CA ALA A 62 4.65 -0.03 4.82
C ALA A 62 3.95 1.14 5.53
N GLY A 63 3.67 2.25 4.83
CA GLY A 63 2.94 3.38 5.41
C GLY A 63 1.50 3.06 5.79
N LYS A 64 0.80 2.22 5.03
CA LYS A 64 -0.56 1.75 5.36
C LYS A 64 -0.58 0.88 6.63
N ASN A 65 0.53 0.19 6.91
CA ASN A 65 0.67 -0.68 8.09
C ASN A 65 1.28 0.06 9.30
N ASN A 66 1.07 1.37 9.40
CA ASN A 66 1.46 2.22 10.52
C ASN A 66 2.97 2.36 10.75
N PHE A 67 3.80 1.99 9.77
CA PHE A 67 5.22 2.33 9.81
C PHE A 67 5.41 3.79 9.37
N SER A 68 6.22 4.55 10.09
CA SER A 68 6.50 5.96 9.80
C SER A 68 7.99 6.24 9.64
N GLY A 69 8.32 7.35 8.97
CA GLY A 69 9.70 7.80 8.79
C GLY A 69 10.61 6.74 8.16
N SER A 70 11.80 6.55 8.70
CA SER A 70 12.80 5.59 8.22
C SER A 70 12.38 4.12 8.36
N LYS A 71 11.46 3.81 9.27
CA LYS A 71 10.97 2.44 9.47
C LYS A 71 10.22 1.88 8.26
N LYS A 72 9.69 2.72 7.37
CA LYS A 72 8.98 2.29 6.15
C LYS A 72 9.86 1.58 5.14
N SER A 73 11.16 1.81 5.15
CA SER A 73 12.11 1.18 4.23
C SER A 73 12.69 -0.13 4.76
N SER A 74 12.36 -0.52 6.01
CA SER A 74 12.89 -1.73 6.62
C SER A 74 12.36 -3.00 5.96
N ALA A 75 13.17 -4.05 5.97
CA ALA A 75 12.81 -5.38 5.50
C ALA A 75 11.59 -5.95 6.24
N PHE A 76 11.51 -5.72 7.56
CA PHE A 76 10.39 -6.13 8.39
C PHE A 76 9.06 -5.49 7.95
N ALA A 77 9.06 -4.16 7.71
CA ALA A 77 7.86 -3.46 7.23
C ALA A 77 7.39 -3.99 5.86
N ALA A 78 8.34 -4.35 4.98
CA ALA A 78 8.03 -4.95 3.69
C ALA A 78 7.37 -6.34 3.86
N THR A 79 7.89 -7.17 4.77
CA THR A 79 7.30 -8.49 5.07
C THR A 79 5.86 -8.35 5.58
N VAL A 80 5.61 -7.46 6.55
CA VAL A 80 4.26 -7.22 7.10
C VAL A 80 3.31 -6.71 6.02
N ALA A 81 3.77 -5.76 5.18
CA ALA A 81 2.97 -5.23 4.08
C ALA A 81 2.60 -6.32 3.07
N ALA A 82 3.55 -7.23 2.75
CA ALA A 82 3.34 -8.35 1.85
C ALA A 82 2.36 -9.38 2.41
N GLN A 83 2.53 -9.76 3.68
CA GLN A 83 1.60 -10.68 4.35
C GLN A 83 0.17 -10.14 4.38
N ASN A 84 -0.01 -8.87 4.70
CA ASN A 84 -1.34 -8.26 4.74
C ASN A 84 -1.98 -8.18 3.35
N ALA A 85 -1.20 -7.86 2.30
CA ALA A 85 -1.68 -7.88 0.93
C ALA A 85 -2.05 -9.31 0.49
N ALA A 86 -1.19 -10.28 0.77
CA ALA A 86 -1.38 -11.66 0.38
C ALA A 86 -2.60 -12.29 1.06
N LYS A 87 -2.78 -12.10 2.37
CA LYS A 87 -3.98 -12.56 3.11
C LYS A 87 -5.27 -11.97 2.53
N ALA A 88 -5.27 -10.68 2.20
CA ALA A 88 -6.43 -10.05 1.60
C ALA A 88 -6.71 -10.57 0.17
N ALA A 89 -5.68 -10.92 -0.59
CA ALA A 89 -5.82 -11.52 -1.92
C ALA A 89 -6.31 -12.97 -1.85
N GLN A 90 -5.84 -13.75 -0.87
CA GLN A 90 -6.36 -15.10 -0.60
C GLN A 90 -7.86 -15.10 -0.29
N ALA A 91 -8.33 -14.11 0.47
CA ALA A 91 -9.76 -13.93 0.72
C ALA A 91 -10.56 -13.67 -0.58
N MET A 92 -9.91 -13.24 -1.65
CA MET A 92 -10.48 -13.08 -3.00
C MET A 92 -10.22 -14.29 -3.92
N GLY A 93 -9.70 -15.39 -3.38
CA GLY A 93 -9.50 -16.65 -4.08
C GLY A 93 -8.16 -16.82 -4.78
N LEU A 94 -7.19 -15.91 -4.58
CA LEU A 94 -5.85 -16.03 -5.18
C LEU A 94 -5.10 -17.21 -4.58
N LYS A 95 -4.57 -18.10 -5.43
CA LYS A 95 -3.78 -19.27 -5.06
C LYS A 95 -2.35 -19.20 -5.60
N GLU A 96 -2.22 -18.82 -6.87
CA GLU A 96 -0.93 -18.75 -7.58
C GLU A 96 -0.62 -17.32 -8.00
N CYS A 97 0.66 -16.95 -7.94
CA CYS A 97 1.06 -15.62 -8.35
C CYS A 97 2.46 -15.60 -8.99
N GLU A 98 2.64 -14.69 -9.95
CA GLU A 98 3.92 -14.23 -10.41
C GLU A 98 4.35 -13.01 -9.58
N VAL A 99 5.64 -12.87 -9.28
CA VAL A 99 6.18 -11.71 -8.55
C VAL A 99 7.05 -10.86 -9.46
N ASN A 100 6.69 -9.60 -9.61
CA ASN A 100 7.47 -8.60 -10.34
C ASN A 100 8.12 -7.64 -9.33
N LEU A 101 9.45 -7.70 -9.20
CA LEU A 101 10.23 -6.81 -8.34
C LEU A 101 10.64 -5.55 -9.10
N LYS A 102 10.59 -4.39 -8.44
CA LYS A 102 11.06 -3.12 -8.99
C LYS A 102 11.69 -2.25 -7.90
N GLY A 103 12.88 -1.75 -8.15
CA GLY A 103 13.59 -0.84 -7.27
C GLY A 103 14.73 -1.48 -6.48
N ALA A 104 15.54 -0.67 -5.80
CA ALA A 104 16.76 -1.08 -5.11
C ALA A 104 16.64 -1.07 -3.57
N GLY A 105 15.41 -0.98 -3.03
CA GLY A 105 15.17 -0.95 -1.60
C GLY A 105 15.39 -2.31 -0.92
N LEU A 106 15.72 -2.29 0.38
CA LEU A 106 15.96 -3.50 1.19
C LEU A 106 14.72 -4.42 1.31
N GLY A 107 13.53 -3.90 1.02
CA GLY A 107 12.28 -4.66 1.09
C GLY A 107 12.00 -5.63 -0.05
N ARG A 108 12.86 -5.73 -1.08
CA ARG A 108 12.65 -6.57 -2.27
C ARG A 108 12.42 -8.04 -1.92
N GLU A 109 13.45 -8.68 -1.38
CA GLU A 109 13.43 -10.10 -1.02
C GLU A 109 12.49 -10.39 0.16
N SER A 110 12.47 -9.48 1.13
CA SER A 110 11.62 -9.61 2.31
C SER A 110 10.13 -9.61 1.95
N ALA A 111 9.73 -8.85 0.93
CA ALA A 111 8.36 -8.88 0.42
C ALA A 111 8.02 -10.24 -0.21
N VAL A 112 8.94 -10.85 -0.98
CA VAL A 112 8.75 -12.19 -1.56
C VAL A 112 8.56 -13.23 -0.46
N ARG A 113 9.43 -13.19 0.56
CA ARG A 113 9.30 -14.08 1.74
C ARG A 113 7.97 -13.87 2.47
N GLY A 114 7.51 -12.61 2.56
CA GLY A 114 6.22 -12.27 3.15
C GLY A 114 5.03 -12.85 2.38
N VAL A 115 5.07 -12.87 1.05
CA VAL A 115 4.06 -13.50 0.20
C VAL A 115 4.04 -15.02 0.38
N LEU A 116 5.23 -15.66 0.40
CA LEU A 116 5.37 -17.10 0.66
C LEU A 116 4.86 -17.49 2.05
N SER A 117 5.22 -16.73 3.08
CA SER A 117 4.77 -17.01 4.46
C SER A 117 3.27 -16.84 4.65
N ALA A 118 2.59 -16.10 3.79
CA ALA A 118 1.14 -16.00 3.78
C ALA A 118 0.45 -17.20 3.11
N GLY A 119 1.22 -18.11 2.45
CA GLY A 119 0.71 -19.33 1.84
C GLY A 119 0.29 -19.19 0.37
N LEU A 120 0.72 -18.14 -0.35
CA LEU A 120 0.57 -18.06 -1.80
C LEU A 120 1.69 -18.82 -2.51
N TYR A 121 1.33 -19.56 -3.56
CA TYR A 121 2.29 -20.24 -4.40
C TYR A 121 2.90 -19.26 -5.42
N ILE A 122 4.23 -19.12 -5.39
CA ILE A 122 4.96 -18.25 -6.34
C ILE A 122 5.49 -19.12 -7.47
N THR A 123 5.02 -18.85 -8.69
CA THR A 123 5.43 -19.58 -9.90
C THR A 123 6.73 -19.01 -10.46
N ILE A 124 6.82 -17.68 -10.59
CA ILE A 124 7.93 -16.98 -11.22
C ILE A 124 8.25 -15.70 -10.45
N VAL A 125 9.54 -15.42 -10.29
CA VAL A 125 10.01 -14.12 -9.78
C VAL A 125 10.79 -13.43 -10.91
N ARG A 126 10.35 -12.20 -11.27
CA ARG A 126 10.99 -11.38 -12.31
C ARG A 126 11.48 -10.06 -11.72
N ASP A 127 12.70 -9.69 -11.98
CA ASP A 127 13.19 -8.34 -11.70
C ASP A 127 12.93 -7.44 -12.93
N LYS A 128 12.13 -6.39 -12.68
CA LYS A 128 11.78 -5.36 -13.68
C LYS A 128 12.33 -3.98 -13.30
N THR A 129 13.43 -3.95 -12.55
CA THR A 129 14.08 -2.69 -12.19
C THR A 129 14.67 -2.04 -13.44
N PRO A 130 14.25 -0.84 -13.81
CA PRO A 130 14.78 -0.17 -14.99
C PRO A 130 16.22 0.27 -14.73
N VAL A 131 17.13 -0.13 -15.62
CA VAL A 131 18.51 0.33 -15.64
C VAL A 131 18.66 1.27 -16.85
N PRO A 132 18.92 2.56 -16.65
CA PRO A 132 19.08 3.49 -17.77
C PRO A 132 20.38 3.19 -18.51
N HIS A 133 20.30 3.10 -19.84
CA HIS A 133 21.46 3.06 -20.73
C HIS A 133 21.85 4.48 -21.09
N ASN A 134 22.54 5.19 -20.17
CA ASN A 134 22.93 6.59 -20.31
C ASN A 134 21.71 7.52 -20.56
N GLY A 135 20.65 7.36 -19.77
CA GLY A 135 19.40 8.11 -19.88
C GLY A 135 19.46 9.55 -19.38
N CYS A 136 18.34 10.07 -18.87
CA CYS A 136 18.24 11.44 -18.39
C CYS A 136 19.22 11.74 -17.25
N ARG A 137 19.78 12.97 -17.24
CA ARG A 137 20.64 13.42 -16.15
C ARG A 137 19.91 13.34 -14.80
N PRO A 138 20.49 12.70 -13.76
CA PRO A 138 19.88 12.64 -12.43
C PRO A 138 19.83 14.04 -11.80
N ARG A 139 18.95 14.20 -10.81
CA ARG A 139 18.84 15.43 -10.05
C ARG A 139 20.16 15.75 -9.32
N LYS A 140 20.41 17.04 -9.08
CA LYS A 140 21.54 17.47 -8.26
C LYS A 140 21.47 16.80 -6.87
N ARG A 141 22.65 16.55 -6.28
CA ARG A 141 22.76 16.03 -4.92
C ARG A 141 22.05 16.96 -3.94
N ARG A 142 21.27 16.39 -3.04
CA ARG A 142 20.58 17.15 -1.98
C ARG A 142 21.62 17.85 -1.10
N ARG A 143 21.44 19.13 -0.87
CA ARG A 143 22.19 19.89 0.14
C ARG A 143 21.63 19.52 1.53
N VAL A 144 22.50 19.15 2.44
CA VAL A 144 22.17 18.79 3.85
C VAL A 144 22.82 19.83 4.72
#